data_88839c0bd5037d95df6a8849c5174bf2
#
_entry.id   88839c0bd5037d95df6a8849c5174bf2
#
_cell.length_a   1.000
_cell.length_b   1.000
_cell.length_c   1.000
_cell.angle_alpha   90.00
_cell.angle_beta   90.00
_cell.angle_gamma   90.00
#
_symmetry.space_group_name_H-M   'P 1'
#
loop_
_entity.id
_entity.type
_entity.pdbx_description
1 polymer ?
#
loop_
_entity_poly.entity_id
_entity_poly.type
_entity_poly.pdbx_seq_one_letter_code
_entity_poly.pdbx_strand_id
1 'polypeptide(L)'
;MKAFLSFVLLLICPLSGFCANDDICLWLRFDHAGVIAPASVEIRDIEMLDNISLSTVTIAANELRENWTGVPVTLQIVEDTSHKNGYFKIEKRENNLMEGPQDSPNRIYITASSASGLLYGAYFILRSQAMGDGCLCKTLGNEDVIEQEPAYSKRLVQIDINEFPEQLSLKNFARACASIGINGIVLTGKPSNNIKEIKDIFAPYHIELLNNIDTQDITTIDIRQNNSLHLQYLAPLWQIPTPDTNHPTSVILGVIQQPSSITQHPFSSLNLYAFGRMAWMPQIIKERVAFEWLAQTFTENPLFVIPMRDVLMKSTNPTPADIESFISIWHQMSRTIDSQQHSIIEEMLNRQLEDSLE
;
A
#
# COMPACT_ATOMS: atom_id res chain seq x y z
N MET A 1 10.90 49.40 -36.17
CA MET A 1 11.54 48.72 -35.04
C MET A 1 10.42 48.19 -34.16
N LYS A 2 10.06 46.92 -34.32
CA LYS A 2 9.03 46.26 -33.47
C LYS A 2 9.77 45.37 -32.48
N ALA A 3 9.63 45.72 -31.20
CA ALA A 3 10.17 44.94 -30.12
C ALA A 3 9.30 43.68 -29.90
N PHE A 4 9.89 42.49 -30.08
CA PHE A 4 9.32 41.21 -29.72
C PHE A 4 9.45 41.00 -28.19
N LEU A 5 8.33 41.04 -27.51
CA LEU A 5 8.26 40.68 -26.12
C LEU A 5 8.04 39.15 -26.06
N SER A 6 9.11 38.42 -25.78
CA SER A 6 9.05 36.98 -25.51
C SER A 6 8.47 36.77 -24.11
N PHE A 7 7.24 36.35 -24.05
CA PHE A 7 6.59 35.88 -22.80
C PHE A 7 7.08 34.46 -22.52
N VAL A 8 8.06 34.34 -21.64
CA VAL A 8 8.45 33.04 -21.06
C VAL A 8 7.37 32.64 -20.06
N LEU A 9 6.46 31.77 -20.51
CA LEU A 9 5.50 31.12 -19.63
C LEU A 9 6.26 30.09 -18.78
N LEU A 10 6.68 30.47 -17.57
CA LEU A 10 7.13 29.54 -16.55
C LEU A 10 5.92 28.67 -16.19
N LEU A 11 5.85 27.49 -16.78
CA LEU A 11 5.02 26.38 -16.29
C LEU A 11 5.55 26.01 -14.90
N ILE A 12 4.94 26.59 -13.87
CA ILE A 12 5.05 26.09 -12.51
C ILE A 12 4.30 24.77 -12.52
N CYS A 13 5.02 23.66 -12.75
CA CYS A 13 4.51 22.34 -12.36
C CYS A 13 4.25 22.39 -10.86
N PRO A 14 3.05 22.06 -10.38
CA PRO A 14 2.86 21.88 -8.96
C PRO A 14 3.71 20.67 -8.53
N LEU A 15 4.69 20.92 -7.68
CA LEU A 15 5.37 19.94 -6.85
C LEU A 15 4.33 19.35 -5.88
N SER A 16 3.56 18.38 -6.34
CA SER A 16 2.52 17.73 -5.55
C SER A 16 2.80 16.24 -5.39
N GLY A 17 3.94 15.94 -4.79
CA GLY A 17 4.22 14.61 -4.23
C GLY A 17 4.11 14.60 -2.70
N PHE A 18 3.78 15.72 -2.08
CA PHE A 18 3.52 15.77 -0.65
C PHE A 18 2.03 15.58 -0.40
N CYS A 19 1.65 14.70 0.53
CA CYS A 19 0.35 14.83 1.19
C CYS A 19 0.25 16.28 1.67
N ALA A 20 -0.57 17.07 0.97
CA ALA A 20 -0.72 18.49 1.31
C ALA A 20 -1.27 18.53 2.72
N ASN A 21 -0.54 19.19 3.62
CA ASN A 21 -0.90 19.57 4.98
C ASN A 21 -2.03 18.75 5.62
N ASP A 22 -1.68 17.94 6.61
CA ASP A 22 -2.53 17.24 7.59
C ASP A 22 -3.22 15.93 7.15
N ASP A 23 -3.22 15.52 5.88
CA ASP A 23 -3.80 14.26 5.44
C ASP A 23 -2.87 13.07 5.71
N ILE A 24 -3.32 12.15 6.54
CA ILE A 24 -2.57 10.93 6.87
C ILE A 24 -2.63 9.94 5.69
N CYS A 25 -1.46 9.55 5.19
CA CYS A 25 -1.33 8.60 4.06
C CYS A 25 -1.10 7.15 4.48
N LEU A 26 -1.21 6.84 5.78
CA LEU A 26 -0.91 5.53 6.36
C LEU A 26 0.52 5.07 5.97
N TRP A 27 0.64 3.88 5.34
CA TRP A 27 1.93 3.34 4.88
C TRP A 27 2.33 3.79 3.47
N LEU A 28 1.53 4.58 2.76
CA LEU A 28 1.83 5.03 1.40
C LEU A 28 2.64 6.33 1.40
N ARG A 29 3.77 6.31 2.10
CA ARG A 29 4.74 7.38 2.12
C ARG A 29 5.85 7.01 1.14
N PHE A 30 5.85 7.66 0.00
CA PHE A 30 6.90 7.52 -0.99
C PHE A 30 7.82 8.75 -0.88
N ASP A 31 8.62 8.81 0.19
CA ASP A 31 9.61 9.87 0.38
C ASP A 31 10.79 9.64 -0.56
N HIS A 32 10.75 10.30 -1.69
CA HIS A 32 11.90 10.37 -2.56
C HIS A 32 12.72 11.61 -2.20
N ALA A 33 13.80 11.43 -1.47
CA ALA A 33 14.80 12.46 -1.21
C ALA A 33 15.55 12.75 -2.53
N GLY A 34 14.98 13.58 -3.38
CA GLY A 34 15.64 14.05 -4.60
C GLY A 34 14.65 14.40 -5.71
N VAL A 35 15.03 15.32 -6.58
CA VAL A 35 14.28 15.64 -7.80
C VAL A 35 14.45 14.48 -8.77
N ILE A 36 13.49 13.58 -8.79
CA ILE A 36 13.47 12.46 -9.73
C ILE A 36 12.56 12.83 -10.88
N ALA A 37 13.03 12.63 -12.09
CA ALA A 37 12.19 12.79 -13.27
C ALA A 37 11.03 11.79 -13.18
N PRO A 38 9.77 12.24 -13.42
CA PRO A 38 8.63 11.35 -13.43
C PRO A 38 8.85 10.17 -14.37
N ALA A 39 8.49 8.96 -13.95
CA ALA A 39 8.59 7.80 -14.80
C ALA A 39 7.67 7.96 -16.01
N SER A 40 8.17 7.56 -17.19
CA SER A 40 7.33 7.46 -18.38
C SER A 40 6.36 6.29 -18.18
N VAL A 41 5.06 6.58 -18.19
CA VAL A 41 4.00 5.58 -18.10
C VAL A 41 3.13 5.64 -19.33
N GLU A 42 3.12 4.55 -20.09
CA GLU A 42 2.27 4.33 -21.25
C GLU A 42 1.06 3.47 -20.87
N ILE A 43 -0.09 3.73 -21.50
CA ILE A 43 -1.32 2.95 -21.29
C ILE A 43 -1.76 2.41 -22.65
N ARG A 44 -2.09 1.12 -22.73
CA ARG A 44 -2.48 0.43 -23.97
C ARG A 44 -3.76 -0.38 -23.80
N ASP A 45 -4.49 -0.56 -24.87
CA ASP A 45 -5.63 -1.48 -25.02
C ASP A 45 -6.75 -1.26 -23.99
N ILE A 46 -7.15 0.01 -23.78
CA ILE A 46 -8.15 0.42 -22.79
C ILE A 46 -9.50 0.83 -23.41
N GLU A 47 -9.66 0.74 -24.70
CA GLU A 47 -10.82 1.26 -25.46
C GLU A 47 -12.14 0.59 -25.06
N MET A 48 -12.07 -0.65 -24.54
CA MET A 48 -13.25 -1.43 -24.12
C MET A 48 -13.61 -1.23 -22.64
N LEU A 49 -12.86 -0.42 -21.87
CA LEU A 49 -13.13 -0.22 -20.47
C LEU A 49 -14.27 0.77 -20.21
N ASP A 50 -15.07 0.50 -19.18
CA ASP A 50 -16.04 1.45 -18.65
C ASP A 50 -15.36 2.64 -17.93
N ASN A 51 -16.15 3.66 -17.59
CA ASN A 51 -15.64 4.89 -16.98
C ASN A 51 -14.97 4.65 -15.60
N ILE A 52 -15.44 3.69 -14.80
CA ILE A 52 -14.85 3.34 -13.50
C ILE A 52 -13.50 2.69 -13.73
N SER A 53 -13.45 1.70 -14.63
CA SER A 53 -12.21 1.01 -14.99
C SER A 53 -11.17 1.95 -15.59
N LEU A 54 -11.58 2.90 -16.44
CA LEU A 54 -10.69 3.96 -16.96
C LEU A 54 -10.14 4.84 -15.83
N SER A 55 -10.98 5.20 -14.85
CA SER A 55 -10.54 5.96 -13.67
C SER A 55 -9.53 5.16 -12.86
N THR A 56 -9.72 3.85 -12.69
CA THR A 56 -8.80 2.94 -11.98
C THR A 56 -7.44 2.87 -12.68
N VAL A 57 -7.42 2.69 -14.01
CA VAL A 57 -6.17 2.69 -14.79
C VAL A 57 -5.46 4.05 -14.71
N THR A 58 -6.23 5.14 -14.72
CA THR A 58 -5.67 6.49 -14.56
C THR A 58 -5.02 6.65 -13.19
N ILE A 59 -5.64 6.15 -12.11
CA ILE A 59 -5.05 6.13 -10.77
C ILE A 59 -3.74 5.32 -10.78
N ALA A 60 -3.75 4.09 -11.34
CA ALA A 60 -2.55 3.26 -11.43
C ALA A 60 -1.40 3.98 -12.15
N ALA A 61 -1.70 4.64 -13.26
CA ALA A 61 -0.71 5.41 -14.01
C ALA A 61 -0.18 6.62 -13.23
N ASN A 62 -1.05 7.33 -12.50
CA ASN A 62 -0.64 8.49 -11.70
C ASN A 62 0.20 8.06 -10.48
N GLU A 63 -0.18 6.98 -9.79
CA GLU A 63 0.64 6.41 -8.71
C GLU A 63 2.07 6.11 -9.18
N LEU A 64 2.20 5.53 -10.39
CA LEU A 64 3.51 5.26 -10.98
C LEU A 64 4.24 6.53 -11.41
N ARG A 65 3.56 7.50 -12.05
CA ARG A 65 4.19 8.76 -12.48
C ARG A 65 4.72 9.58 -11.31
N GLU A 66 3.99 9.56 -10.20
CA GLU A 66 4.33 10.34 -9.01
C GLU A 66 5.39 9.66 -8.14
N ASN A 67 5.39 8.31 -8.08
CA ASN A 67 6.13 7.58 -7.06
C ASN A 67 7.15 6.57 -7.59
N TRP A 68 7.07 6.15 -8.87
CA TRP A 68 8.03 5.21 -9.44
C TRP A 68 9.26 5.93 -9.99
N THR A 69 10.44 5.49 -9.60
CA THR A 69 11.74 6.08 -9.98
C THR A 69 12.57 5.20 -10.91
N GLY A 70 12.01 4.05 -11.27
CA GLY A 70 12.70 3.07 -12.11
C GLY A 70 12.52 3.30 -13.61
N VAL A 71 12.70 2.24 -14.38
CA VAL A 71 12.57 2.24 -15.85
C VAL A 71 11.13 2.54 -16.28
N PRO A 72 10.90 2.97 -17.55
CA PRO A 72 9.57 3.19 -18.09
C PRO A 72 8.63 2.00 -17.89
N VAL A 73 7.34 2.29 -17.67
CA VAL A 73 6.30 1.27 -17.45
C VAL A 73 5.24 1.36 -18.52
N THR A 74 4.75 0.21 -18.97
CA THR A 74 3.56 0.09 -19.81
C THR A 74 2.47 -0.65 -19.04
N LEU A 75 1.30 -0.03 -18.91
CA LEU A 75 0.07 -0.65 -18.41
C LEU A 75 -0.76 -1.14 -19.60
N GLN A 76 -1.12 -2.41 -19.64
CA GLN A 76 -1.83 -3.00 -20.78
C GLN A 76 -2.95 -3.94 -20.31
N ILE A 77 -4.17 -3.73 -20.82
CA ILE A 77 -5.26 -4.69 -20.66
C ILE A 77 -5.10 -5.80 -21.70
N VAL A 78 -5.32 -7.03 -21.28
CA VAL A 78 -5.31 -8.22 -22.14
C VAL A 78 -6.60 -9.01 -21.94
N GLU A 79 -7.15 -9.58 -22.99
CA GLU A 79 -8.31 -10.46 -22.90
C GLU A 79 -7.85 -11.82 -22.36
N ASP A 80 -8.04 -12.02 -21.06
CA ASP A 80 -7.77 -13.29 -20.39
C ASP A 80 -8.83 -13.56 -19.34
N THR A 81 -9.59 -14.64 -19.53
CA THR A 81 -10.65 -15.08 -18.62
C THR A 81 -10.23 -16.27 -17.75
N SER A 82 -9.01 -16.73 -17.87
CA SER A 82 -8.50 -17.91 -17.14
C SER A 82 -8.13 -17.59 -15.69
N HIS A 83 -7.90 -16.31 -15.37
CA HIS A 83 -7.47 -15.86 -14.06
C HIS A 83 -8.57 -15.14 -13.27
N LYS A 84 -8.41 -15.11 -11.94
CA LYS A 84 -9.31 -14.38 -11.05
C LYS A 84 -9.21 -12.87 -11.28
N ASN A 85 -10.29 -12.17 -10.97
CA ASN A 85 -10.27 -10.71 -10.96
C ASN A 85 -9.19 -10.19 -10.01
N GLY A 86 -8.35 -9.29 -10.51
CA GLY A 86 -7.20 -8.77 -9.79
C GLY A 86 -5.86 -9.44 -10.14
N TYR A 87 -5.87 -10.52 -10.95
CA TYR A 87 -4.61 -11.06 -11.48
C TYR A 87 -3.84 -10.01 -12.26
N PHE A 88 -2.53 -10.03 -12.12
CA PHE A 88 -1.60 -9.25 -12.94
C PHE A 88 -0.32 -10.03 -13.22
N LYS A 89 0.29 -9.69 -14.34
CA LYS A 89 1.60 -10.16 -14.76
C LYS A 89 2.54 -8.97 -14.91
N ILE A 90 3.74 -9.08 -14.38
CA ILE A 90 4.83 -8.10 -14.56
C ILE A 90 5.93 -8.76 -15.33
N GLU A 91 6.38 -8.12 -16.40
CA GLU A 91 7.40 -8.62 -17.29
C GLU A 91 8.40 -7.51 -17.59
N LYS A 92 9.70 -7.80 -17.44
CA LYS A 92 10.77 -6.92 -17.87
C LYS A 92 11.20 -7.33 -19.27
N ARG A 93 11.09 -6.42 -20.20
CA ARG A 93 11.55 -6.66 -21.59
C ARG A 93 12.73 -5.77 -21.89
N GLU A 94 13.79 -6.37 -22.42
CA GLU A 94 14.87 -5.65 -23.05
C GLU A 94 14.44 -5.36 -24.50
N ASN A 95 14.41 -4.08 -24.88
CA ASN A 95 14.12 -3.74 -26.26
C ASN A 95 15.27 -4.22 -27.14
N ASN A 96 14.96 -5.14 -28.04
CA ASN A 96 15.84 -5.45 -29.15
C ASN A 96 16.00 -4.18 -30.00
N LEU A 97 17.23 -3.80 -30.29
CA LEU A 97 17.67 -2.58 -31.01
C LEU A 97 17.01 -2.34 -32.39
N MET A 98 15.96 -3.10 -32.74
CA MET A 98 15.27 -3.02 -34.02
C MET A 98 13.94 -2.26 -34.01
N GLU A 99 13.43 -1.87 -32.85
CA GLU A 99 12.15 -1.16 -32.72
C GLU A 99 12.34 0.31 -32.35
N GLY A 100 12.94 1.10 -33.23
CA GLY A 100 12.89 2.57 -33.27
C GLY A 100 13.65 3.34 -32.17
N PRO A 101 14.03 4.61 -32.41
CA PRO A 101 14.88 5.41 -31.51
C PRO A 101 14.16 5.99 -30.27
N GLN A 102 12.92 5.66 -30.00
CA GLN A 102 12.13 6.20 -28.88
C GLN A 102 11.95 5.24 -27.70
N ASP A 103 12.33 3.97 -27.82
CA ASP A 103 12.15 3.01 -26.75
C ASP A 103 13.40 2.88 -25.88
N SER A 104 13.23 3.11 -24.57
CA SER A 104 14.28 2.81 -23.57
C SER A 104 14.67 1.34 -23.66
N PRO A 105 15.97 1.01 -23.52
CA PRO A 105 16.46 -0.36 -23.65
C PRO A 105 15.84 -1.35 -22.64
N ASN A 106 15.27 -0.86 -21.56
CA ASN A 106 14.59 -1.66 -20.55
C ASN A 106 13.22 -1.04 -20.23
N ARG A 107 12.17 -1.85 -20.27
CA ARG A 107 10.79 -1.43 -19.94
C ARG A 107 10.10 -2.51 -19.12
N ILE A 108 9.29 -2.09 -18.16
CA ILE A 108 8.40 -2.98 -17.40
C ILE A 108 7.03 -2.95 -18.05
N TYR A 109 6.46 -4.13 -18.29
CA TYR A 109 5.08 -4.31 -18.72
C TYR A 109 4.28 -4.86 -17.53
N ILE A 110 3.18 -4.18 -17.20
CA ILE A 110 2.17 -4.67 -16.28
C ILE A 110 0.96 -5.01 -17.14
N THR A 111 0.64 -6.29 -17.25
CA THR A 111 -0.52 -6.79 -18.01
C THR A 111 -1.54 -7.40 -17.07
N ALA A 112 -2.81 -7.15 -17.33
CA ALA A 112 -3.92 -7.70 -16.54
C ALA A 112 -5.18 -7.81 -17.40
N SER A 113 -6.10 -8.67 -17.00
CA SER A 113 -7.44 -8.77 -17.61
C SER A 113 -8.44 -7.76 -17.04
N SER A 114 -8.07 -7.01 -16.00
CA SER A 114 -8.94 -6.03 -15.35
C SER A 114 -8.17 -4.79 -14.91
N ALA A 115 -8.87 -3.66 -14.81
CA ALA A 115 -8.29 -2.41 -14.32
C ALA A 115 -7.74 -2.53 -12.88
N SER A 116 -8.42 -3.32 -12.02
CA SER A 116 -7.92 -3.61 -10.67
C SER A 116 -6.60 -4.37 -10.68
N GLY A 117 -6.40 -5.30 -11.61
CA GLY A 117 -5.13 -6.01 -11.78
C GLY A 117 -3.98 -5.06 -12.11
N LEU A 118 -4.20 -4.08 -13.02
CA LEU A 118 -3.20 -3.05 -13.32
C LEU A 118 -2.87 -2.19 -12.10
N LEU A 119 -3.88 -1.81 -11.29
CA LEU A 119 -3.69 -1.04 -10.07
C LEU A 119 -2.88 -1.82 -9.03
N TYR A 120 -3.19 -3.11 -8.84
CA TYR A 120 -2.45 -3.98 -7.91
C TYR A 120 -1.01 -4.22 -8.37
N GLY A 121 -0.80 -4.38 -9.70
CA GLY A 121 0.53 -4.47 -10.29
C GLY A 121 1.35 -3.19 -10.10
N ALA A 122 0.73 -2.02 -10.24
CA ALA A 122 1.37 -0.74 -9.95
C ALA A 122 1.82 -0.65 -8.49
N TYR A 123 0.95 -0.95 -7.53
CA TYR A 123 1.32 -0.98 -6.12
C TYR A 123 2.35 -2.07 -5.79
N PHE A 124 2.36 -3.17 -6.53
CA PHE A 124 3.39 -4.20 -6.37
C PHE A 124 4.78 -3.67 -6.66
N ILE A 125 4.99 -2.98 -7.80
CA ILE A 125 6.31 -2.43 -8.13
C ILE A 125 6.71 -1.27 -7.22
N LEU A 126 5.78 -0.42 -6.81
CA LEU A 126 6.04 0.64 -5.82
C LEU A 126 6.48 0.07 -4.47
N ARG A 127 5.84 -0.99 -4.01
CA ARG A 127 6.24 -1.71 -2.79
C ARG A 127 7.61 -2.36 -2.95
N SER A 128 7.92 -2.94 -4.11
CA SER A 128 9.25 -3.51 -4.38
C SER A 128 10.32 -2.44 -4.35
N GLN A 129 10.06 -1.25 -4.90
CA GLN A 129 10.94 -0.10 -4.83
C GLN A 129 11.20 0.31 -3.38
N ALA A 130 10.16 0.44 -2.56
CA ALA A 130 10.28 0.78 -1.14
C ALA A 130 11.12 -0.24 -0.34
N MET A 131 11.22 -1.48 -0.81
CA MET A 131 12.12 -2.51 -0.26
C MET A 131 13.55 -2.44 -0.81
N GLY A 132 13.90 -1.38 -1.53
CA GLY A 132 15.22 -1.20 -2.14
C GLY A 132 15.43 -2.03 -3.41
N ASP A 133 14.38 -2.39 -4.12
CA ASP A 133 14.41 -3.08 -5.41
C ASP A 133 13.76 -2.25 -6.53
N GLY A 134 14.21 -1.01 -6.68
CA GLY A 134 13.71 -0.09 -7.70
C GLY A 134 13.93 -0.50 -9.15
N CYS A 135 14.73 -1.53 -9.40
CA CYS A 135 14.90 -2.13 -10.73
C CYS A 135 14.15 -3.47 -10.89
N LEU A 136 13.47 -3.93 -9.86
CA LEU A 136 12.86 -5.26 -9.75
C LEU A 136 13.85 -6.44 -9.96
N CYS A 137 15.14 -6.19 -9.94
CA CYS A 137 16.15 -7.20 -10.23
C CYS A 137 16.20 -8.30 -9.14
N LYS A 138 15.97 -7.93 -7.87
CA LYS A 138 15.90 -8.90 -6.76
C LYS A 138 14.55 -9.63 -6.76
N THR A 139 13.48 -8.92 -7.09
CA THR A 139 12.12 -9.44 -7.09
C THR A 139 11.87 -10.39 -8.25
N LEU A 140 12.37 -10.05 -9.44
CA LEU A 140 12.32 -10.92 -10.63
C LEU A 140 13.36 -12.07 -10.53
N GLY A 141 14.51 -11.82 -9.87
CA GLY A 141 15.58 -12.81 -9.81
C GLY A 141 16.13 -13.14 -11.19
N ASN A 142 16.14 -14.44 -11.53
CA ASN A 142 16.51 -14.94 -12.86
C ASN A 142 15.28 -15.11 -13.79
N GLU A 143 14.08 -14.84 -13.28
CA GLU A 143 12.84 -14.91 -14.04
C GLU A 143 12.45 -13.49 -14.46
N ASP A 144 12.31 -13.26 -15.75
CA ASP A 144 11.91 -11.93 -16.27
C ASP A 144 10.40 -11.67 -16.09
N VAL A 145 9.70 -12.56 -15.38
CA VAL A 145 8.24 -12.58 -15.23
C VAL A 145 7.82 -12.83 -13.79
N ILE A 146 6.86 -12.05 -13.29
CA ILE A 146 6.13 -12.28 -12.05
C ILE A 146 4.65 -12.35 -12.37
N GLU A 147 3.98 -13.37 -11.86
CA GLU A 147 2.54 -13.50 -11.91
C GLU A 147 1.97 -13.53 -10.50
N GLN A 148 0.88 -12.77 -10.28
CA GLN A 148 0.23 -12.69 -8.99
C GLN A 148 -1.29 -12.79 -9.16
N GLU A 149 -1.89 -13.65 -8.36
CA GLU A 149 -3.34 -13.82 -8.28
C GLU A 149 -3.78 -13.83 -6.81
N PRO A 150 -4.90 -13.16 -6.46
CA PRO A 150 -5.36 -13.15 -5.08
C PRO A 150 -5.89 -14.52 -4.63
N ALA A 151 -5.49 -14.97 -3.43
CA ALA A 151 -5.98 -16.22 -2.87
C ALA A 151 -7.48 -16.14 -2.57
N TYR A 152 -7.93 -15.07 -1.89
CA TYR A 152 -9.34 -14.79 -1.66
C TYR A 152 -9.92 -13.91 -2.77
N SER A 153 -11.06 -14.28 -3.33
CA SER A 153 -11.75 -13.50 -4.37
C SER A 153 -12.35 -12.21 -3.82
N LYS A 154 -12.94 -12.26 -2.62
CA LYS A 154 -13.42 -11.10 -1.87
C LYS A 154 -12.61 -10.90 -0.59
N ARG A 155 -11.97 -9.76 -0.50
CA ARG A 155 -11.10 -9.31 0.60
C ARG A 155 -11.69 -8.04 1.17
N LEU A 156 -12.51 -8.24 2.21
CA LEU A 156 -13.39 -7.22 2.74
C LEU A 156 -12.86 -6.67 4.05
N VAL A 157 -13.11 -5.39 4.29
CA VAL A 157 -12.86 -4.74 5.58
C VAL A 157 -14.16 -4.13 6.09
N GLN A 158 -14.55 -4.47 7.32
CA GLN A 158 -15.66 -3.83 8.01
C GLN A 158 -15.17 -2.67 8.86
N ILE A 159 -15.88 -1.54 8.74
CA ILE A 159 -15.55 -0.32 9.46
C ILE A 159 -16.84 0.38 9.93
N ASP A 160 -16.84 0.87 11.17
CA ASP A 160 -17.90 1.77 11.63
C ASP A 160 -17.58 3.19 11.17
N ILE A 161 -18.45 3.74 10.33
CA ILE A 161 -18.24 5.07 9.75
C ILE A 161 -18.35 6.19 10.78
N ASN A 162 -19.07 5.97 11.89
CA ASN A 162 -19.17 6.97 12.96
C ASN A 162 -17.89 7.09 13.78
N GLU A 163 -17.05 6.05 13.76
CA GLU A 163 -15.76 6.00 14.44
C GLU A 163 -14.59 6.24 13.48
N PHE A 164 -14.87 6.63 12.23
CA PHE A 164 -13.81 6.86 11.25
C PHE A 164 -12.95 8.06 11.66
N PRO A 165 -11.59 7.97 11.60
CA PRO A 165 -10.70 9.05 12.03
C PRO A 165 -10.90 10.32 11.22
N GLU A 166 -11.08 11.46 11.87
CA GLU A 166 -11.26 12.77 11.20
C GLU A 166 -10.01 13.17 10.40
N GLN A 167 -8.81 12.77 10.85
CA GLN A 167 -7.54 13.11 10.22
C GLN A 167 -7.22 12.24 8.99
N LEU A 168 -8.01 11.20 8.71
CA LEU A 168 -7.82 10.30 7.57
C LEU A 168 -8.93 10.52 6.55
N SER A 169 -8.59 11.03 5.36
CA SER A 169 -9.59 11.15 4.31
C SER A 169 -10.03 9.76 3.81
N LEU A 170 -11.31 9.63 3.45
CA LEU A 170 -11.84 8.38 2.84
C LEU A 170 -11.09 8.02 1.55
N LYS A 171 -10.59 9.01 0.81
CA LYS A 171 -9.78 8.80 -0.38
C LYS A 171 -8.43 8.16 -0.04
N ASN A 172 -7.72 8.65 0.98
CA ASN A 172 -6.45 8.07 1.42
C ASN A 172 -6.65 6.68 2.01
N PHE A 173 -7.76 6.44 2.70
CA PHE A 173 -8.12 5.11 3.17
C PHE A 173 -8.41 4.15 2.01
N ALA A 174 -9.16 4.58 0.98
CA ALA A 174 -9.41 3.77 -0.22
C ALA A 174 -8.11 3.44 -0.96
N ARG A 175 -7.23 4.44 -1.13
CA ARG A 175 -5.89 4.29 -1.71
C ARG A 175 -5.06 3.26 -0.95
N ALA A 176 -5.01 3.35 0.37
CA ALA A 176 -4.30 2.42 1.23
C ALA A 176 -4.89 0.99 1.15
N CYS A 177 -6.20 0.84 1.22
CA CYS A 177 -6.89 -0.44 1.06
C CYS A 177 -6.58 -1.09 -0.30
N ALA A 178 -6.66 -0.34 -1.40
CA ALA A 178 -6.33 -0.84 -2.73
C ALA A 178 -4.86 -1.32 -2.81
N SER A 179 -3.93 -0.59 -2.19
CA SER A 179 -2.50 -0.93 -2.23
C SER A 179 -2.15 -2.28 -1.60
N ILE A 180 -2.98 -2.78 -0.70
CA ILE A 180 -2.85 -4.10 -0.06
C ILE A 180 -3.84 -5.14 -0.62
N GLY A 181 -4.58 -4.77 -1.66
CA GLY A 181 -5.46 -5.68 -2.38
C GLY A 181 -6.85 -5.85 -1.77
N ILE A 182 -7.30 -4.99 -0.85
CA ILE A 182 -8.69 -4.96 -0.39
C ILE A 182 -9.58 -4.52 -1.55
N ASN A 183 -10.70 -5.24 -1.77
CA ASN A 183 -11.64 -4.97 -2.86
C ASN A 183 -13.08 -4.77 -2.42
N GLY A 184 -13.34 -4.67 -1.11
CA GLY A 184 -14.65 -4.30 -0.61
C GLY A 184 -14.61 -3.76 0.81
N ILE A 185 -15.52 -2.83 1.08
CA ILE A 185 -15.73 -2.22 2.40
C ILE A 185 -17.16 -2.49 2.85
N VAL A 186 -17.30 -3.02 4.05
CA VAL A 186 -18.58 -3.19 4.75
C VAL A 186 -18.74 -2.04 5.71
N LEU A 187 -19.67 -1.13 5.41
CA LEU A 187 -19.97 -0.02 6.30
C LEU A 187 -20.99 -0.42 7.35
N THR A 188 -20.65 -0.13 8.61
CA THR A 188 -21.60 -0.13 9.73
C THR A 188 -21.77 1.30 10.25
N GLY A 189 -22.78 1.50 11.11
CA GLY A 189 -23.15 2.83 11.59
C GLY A 189 -24.04 3.60 10.61
N LYS A 190 -24.29 4.87 10.93
CA LYS A 190 -25.09 5.77 10.08
C LYS A 190 -24.17 6.86 9.53
N PRO A 191 -23.82 6.81 8.24
CA PRO A 191 -22.97 7.82 7.65
C PRO A 191 -23.65 9.20 7.72
N SER A 192 -22.90 10.21 8.14
CA SER A 192 -23.32 11.62 8.04
C SER A 192 -23.34 12.10 6.59
N ASN A 193 -22.51 11.49 5.75
CA ASN A 193 -22.42 11.78 4.32
C ASN A 193 -23.38 10.89 3.52
N ASN A 194 -23.73 11.34 2.33
CA ASN A 194 -24.52 10.54 1.40
C ASN A 194 -23.73 9.28 1.00
N ILE A 195 -24.32 8.09 1.17
CA ILE A 195 -23.71 6.80 0.79
C ILE A 195 -23.22 6.81 -0.67
N LYS A 196 -23.89 7.55 -1.55
CA LYS A 196 -23.47 7.70 -2.94
C LYS A 196 -22.11 8.39 -3.05
N GLU A 197 -21.89 9.45 -2.29
CA GLU A 197 -20.58 10.16 -2.29
C GLU A 197 -19.46 9.26 -1.79
N ILE A 198 -19.73 8.47 -0.75
CA ILE A 198 -18.77 7.48 -0.25
C ILE A 198 -18.46 6.45 -1.35
N LYS A 199 -19.48 5.92 -2.02
CA LYS A 199 -19.32 4.98 -3.13
C LYS A 199 -18.48 5.57 -4.26
N ASP A 200 -18.72 6.83 -4.62
CA ASP A 200 -17.99 7.52 -5.69
C ASP A 200 -16.49 7.72 -5.35
N ILE A 201 -16.13 7.74 -4.06
CA ILE A 201 -14.73 7.78 -3.61
C ILE A 201 -14.05 6.41 -3.75
N PHE A 202 -14.74 5.32 -3.40
CA PHE A 202 -14.15 3.97 -3.39
C PHE A 202 -14.14 3.30 -4.77
N ALA A 203 -15.14 3.57 -5.62
CA ALA A 203 -15.29 2.93 -6.92
C ALA A 203 -14.07 3.06 -7.84
N PRO A 204 -13.40 4.24 -7.95
CA PRO A 204 -12.19 4.38 -8.77
C PRO A 204 -10.99 3.53 -8.31
N TYR A 205 -11.00 3.06 -7.06
CA TYR A 205 -10.03 2.11 -6.51
C TYR A 205 -10.45 0.65 -6.67
N HIS A 206 -11.55 0.39 -7.39
CA HIS A 206 -12.17 -0.94 -7.54
C HIS A 206 -12.56 -1.58 -6.22
N ILE A 207 -13.00 -0.76 -5.26
CA ILE A 207 -13.47 -1.20 -3.96
C ILE A 207 -14.99 -1.09 -3.93
N GLU A 208 -15.64 -2.24 -3.75
CA GLU A 208 -17.10 -2.33 -3.63
C GLU A 208 -17.55 -1.87 -2.24
N LEU A 209 -18.59 -1.05 -2.17
CA LEU A 209 -19.23 -0.65 -0.91
C LEU A 209 -20.41 -1.55 -0.63
N LEU A 210 -20.39 -2.27 0.50
CA LEU A 210 -21.38 -3.26 0.91
C LEU A 210 -22.10 -2.77 2.19
N ASN A 211 -23.41 -2.88 2.22
CA ASN A 211 -24.20 -2.58 3.43
C ASN A 211 -24.41 -3.82 4.30
N ASN A 212 -24.42 -4.99 3.70
CA ASN A 212 -24.53 -6.30 4.36
C ASN A 212 -23.74 -7.35 3.56
N ILE A 213 -23.31 -8.39 4.24
CA ILE A 213 -22.70 -9.54 3.59
C ILE A 213 -23.67 -10.72 3.78
N ASP A 214 -24.22 -11.18 2.67
CA ASP A 214 -25.13 -12.33 2.64
C ASP A 214 -24.39 -13.56 2.11
N THR A 215 -23.44 -14.06 2.90
CA THR A 215 -22.70 -15.29 2.55
C THR A 215 -22.58 -16.19 3.79
N GLN A 216 -22.85 -17.48 3.63
CA GLN A 216 -22.81 -18.48 4.71
C GLN A 216 -21.37 -18.90 5.05
N ASP A 217 -20.40 -18.66 4.15
CA ASP A 217 -19.00 -19.11 4.30
C ASP A 217 -18.03 -17.94 4.30
N ILE A 218 -18.08 -17.11 5.37
CA ILE A 218 -17.16 -15.99 5.55
C ILE A 218 -16.13 -16.34 6.60
N THR A 219 -14.85 -16.26 6.23
CA THR A 219 -13.76 -16.24 7.21
C THR A 219 -13.64 -14.85 7.81
N THR A 220 -13.94 -14.71 9.09
CA THR A 220 -13.85 -13.42 9.79
C THR A 220 -12.60 -13.34 10.65
N ILE A 221 -11.89 -12.22 10.56
CA ILE A 221 -10.66 -11.91 11.30
C ILE A 221 -10.83 -10.60 12.05
N ASP A 222 -10.55 -10.59 13.34
CA ASP A 222 -10.49 -9.37 14.13
C ASP A 222 -9.18 -8.63 13.86
N ILE A 223 -9.27 -7.45 13.25
CA ILE A 223 -8.15 -6.54 13.07
C ILE A 223 -8.09 -5.64 14.30
N ARG A 224 -7.33 -6.07 15.28
CA ARG A 224 -7.08 -5.27 16.50
C ARG A 224 -6.10 -4.15 16.15
N GLN A 225 -6.42 -2.96 16.62
CA GLN A 225 -5.50 -1.83 16.52
C GLN A 225 -4.52 -1.87 17.71
N ASN A 226 -3.28 -1.52 17.42
CA ASN A 226 -2.25 -1.41 18.44
C ASN A 226 -2.36 -0.05 19.12
N ASN A 227 -3.18 0.05 20.15
CA ASN A 227 -3.46 1.29 20.88
C ASN A 227 -2.47 1.55 22.01
N SER A 228 -1.51 0.65 22.21
CA SER A 228 -0.53 0.77 23.27
C SER A 228 0.79 1.32 22.72
N LEU A 229 1.37 2.22 23.48
CA LEU A 229 2.73 2.71 23.25
C LEU A 229 3.79 1.67 23.67
N HIS A 230 3.38 0.57 24.28
CA HIS A 230 4.30 -0.47 24.75
C HIS A 230 4.51 -1.56 23.70
N LEU A 231 5.75 -1.85 23.37
CA LEU A 231 6.11 -2.91 22.43
C LEU A 231 5.50 -4.27 22.82
N GLN A 232 5.42 -4.56 24.12
CA GLN A 232 4.85 -5.79 24.66
C GLN A 232 3.34 -5.94 24.42
N TYR A 233 2.62 -4.87 24.11
CA TYR A 233 1.19 -4.90 23.81
C TYR A 233 0.90 -4.84 22.30
N LEU A 234 1.93 -4.72 21.47
CA LEU A 234 1.76 -4.92 20.04
C LEU A 234 1.35 -6.38 19.82
N ALA A 235 0.18 -6.58 19.26
CA ALA A 235 -0.34 -7.89 18.90
C ALA A 235 -0.45 -8.00 17.37
N PRO A 236 0.68 -8.12 16.66
CA PRO A 236 0.66 -8.14 15.20
C PRO A 236 -0.11 -9.33 14.67
N LEU A 237 -0.88 -9.11 13.62
CA LEU A 237 -1.54 -10.16 12.87
C LEU A 237 -0.51 -10.84 11.95
N TRP A 238 -0.08 -12.06 12.30
CA TRP A 238 0.94 -12.78 11.53
C TRP A 238 0.43 -14.03 10.82
N GLN A 239 -0.85 -14.33 10.92
CA GLN A 239 -1.42 -15.50 10.27
C GLN A 239 -2.92 -15.31 10.03
N ILE A 240 -3.39 -15.78 8.88
CA ILE A 240 -4.80 -15.95 8.55
C ILE A 240 -5.00 -17.36 7.97
N PRO A 241 -6.23 -17.90 7.98
CA PRO A 241 -6.53 -19.17 7.32
C PRO A 241 -6.23 -19.12 5.82
N THR A 242 -5.93 -20.26 5.24
CA THR A 242 -5.87 -20.42 3.78
C THR A 242 -7.28 -20.70 3.25
N PRO A 243 -7.70 -20.09 2.12
CA PRO A 243 -9.02 -20.38 1.55
C PRO A 243 -9.15 -21.83 1.13
N ASP A 244 -10.36 -22.39 1.27
CA ASP A 244 -10.67 -23.69 0.70
C ASP A 244 -10.67 -23.59 -0.83
N THR A 245 -9.80 -24.34 -1.47
CA THR A 245 -9.67 -24.38 -2.94
C THR A 245 -10.87 -25.00 -3.65
N ASN A 246 -11.73 -25.71 -2.91
CA ASN A 246 -12.95 -26.31 -3.47
C ASN A 246 -14.10 -25.28 -3.64
N HIS A 247 -13.99 -24.09 -3.02
CA HIS A 247 -14.98 -23.04 -3.15
C HIS A 247 -14.53 -21.98 -4.16
N PRO A 248 -15.28 -21.77 -5.25
CA PRO A 248 -14.91 -20.78 -6.29
C PRO A 248 -14.96 -19.32 -5.81
N THR A 249 -15.72 -19.06 -4.74
CA THR A 249 -15.82 -17.72 -4.13
C THR A 249 -15.40 -17.79 -2.68
N SER A 250 -14.12 -17.58 -2.43
CA SER A 250 -13.60 -17.44 -1.07
C SER A 250 -13.72 -15.99 -0.60
N VAL A 251 -14.34 -15.79 0.56
CA VAL A 251 -14.56 -14.47 1.17
C VAL A 251 -13.82 -14.39 2.50
N ILE A 252 -13.04 -13.34 2.70
CA ILE A 252 -12.43 -13.02 3.98
C ILE A 252 -12.84 -11.61 4.40
N LEU A 253 -13.23 -11.46 5.66
CA LEU A 253 -13.66 -10.21 6.27
C LEU A 253 -12.75 -9.85 7.45
N GLY A 254 -12.05 -8.74 7.34
CA GLY A 254 -11.35 -8.12 8.46
C GLY A 254 -12.27 -7.14 9.16
N VAL A 255 -12.48 -7.31 10.46
CA VAL A 255 -13.30 -6.39 11.28
C VAL A 255 -12.37 -5.49 12.07
N ILE A 256 -12.40 -4.18 11.77
CA ILE A 256 -11.64 -3.17 12.50
C ILE A 256 -12.41 -2.81 13.76
N GLN A 257 -11.86 -3.17 14.93
CA GLN A 257 -12.55 -3.02 16.22
C GLN A 257 -12.66 -1.57 16.68
N GLN A 258 -11.67 -0.73 16.37
CA GLN A 258 -11.61 0.68 16.74
C GLN A 258 -11.08 1.51 15.59
N PRO A 259 -11.92 1.89 14.62
CA PRO A 259 -11.49 2.63 13.45
C PRO A 259 -10.75 3.93 13.76
N SER A 260 -11.20 4.68 14.77
CA SER A 260 -10.56 5.94 15.20
C SER A 260 -9.11 5.78 15.61
N SER A 261 -8.70 4.57 16.02
CA SER A 261 -7.33 4.32 16.46
C SER A 261 -6.33 4.05 15.34
N ILE A 262 -6.78 3.88 14.09
CA ILE A 262 -5.88 3.59 12.94
C ILE A 262 -4.78 4.66 12.79
N THR A 263 -5.07 5.89 13.16
CA THR A 263 -4.17 7.04 13.02
C THR A 263 -3.54 7.52 14.32
N GLN A 264 -3.95 6.95 15.46
CA GLN A 264 -3.52 7.42 16.78
C GLN A 264 -2.07 7.04 17.12
N HIS A 265 -1.55 6.01 16.47
CA HIS A 265 -0.23 5.48 16.77
C HIS A 265 0.47 5.02 15.48
N PRO A 266 1.78 5.23 15.31
CA PRO A 266 2.50 4.82 14.09
C PRO A 266 2.34 3.35 13.72
N PHE A 267 2.19 2.46 14.73
CA PHE A 267 2.01 1.03 14.51
C PHE A 267 0.54 0.59 14.37
N SER A 268 -0.44 1.47 14.52
CA SER A 268 -1.87 1.13 14.48
C SER A 268 -2.30 0.53 13.15
N SER A 269 -1.71 0.97 12.05
CA SER A 269 -2.06 0.49 10.70
C SER A 269 -1.42 -0.85 10.33
N LEU A 270 -0.48 -1.38 11.13
CA LEU A 270 0.26 -2.62 10.82
C LEU A 270 -0.68 -3.82 10.60
N ASN A 271 -1.68 -4.00 11.48
CA ASN A 271 -2.57 -5.15 11.38
C ASN A 271 -3.51 -5.08 10.19
N LEU A 272 -3.95 -3.89 9.79
CA LEU A 272 -4.71 -3.69 8.55
C LEU A 272 -3.84 -4.01 7.33
N TYR A 273 -2.60 -3.53 7.31
CA TYR A 273 -1.64 -3.86 6.26
C TYR A 273 -1.41 -5.37 6.16
N ALA A 274 -1.10 -6.00 7.29
CA ALA A 274 -0.86 -7.44 7.36
C ALA A 274 -2.06 -8.26 6.89
N PHE A 275 -3.28 -7.87 7.31
CA PHE A 275 -4.51 -8.51 6.87
C PHE A 275 -4.64 -8.50 5.34
N GLY A 276 -4.53 -7.33 4.70
CA GLY A 276 -4.66 -7.22 3.25
C GLY A 276 -3.61 -8.03 2.51
N ARG A 277 -2.34 -7.97 2.95
CA ARG A 277 -1.23 -8.73 2.34
C ARG A 277 -1.43 -10.25 2.45
N MET A 278 -1.86 -10.72 3.62
CA MET A 278 -2.15 -12.14 3.83
C MET A 278 -3.46 -12.58 3.17
N ALA A 279 -4.47 -11.74 3.09
CA ALA A 279 -5.69 -12.04 2.33
C ALA A 279 -5.40 -12.19 0.82
N TRP A 280 -4.39 -11.48 0.32
CA TRP A 280 -3.88 -11.66 -1.04
C TRP A 280 -3.08 -12.96 -1.17
N MET A 281 -2.13 -13.21 -0.25
CA MET A 281 -1.20 -14.34 -0.26
C MET A 281 -1.04 -14.91 1.17
N PRO A 282 -1.88 -15.87 1.59
CA PRO A 282 -1.83 -16.42 2.95
C PRO A 282 -0.49 -17.03 3.35
N GLN A 283 0.31 -17.48 2.37
CA GLN A 283 1.63 -18.07 2.59
C GLN A 283 2.76 -17.05 2.69
N ILE A 284 2.46 -15.75 2.58
CA ILE A 284 3.49 -14.71 2.73
C ILE A 284 4.11 -14.80 4.12
N ILE A 285 5.44 -14.81 4.18
CA ILE A 285 6.14 -14.87 5.47
C ILE A 285 5.96 -13.54 6.22
N LYS A 286 5.71 -13.64 7.52
CA LYS A 286 5.44 -12.48 8.39
C LYS A 286 6.59 -11.46 8.39
N GLU A 287 7.84 -11.93 8.31
CA GLU A 287 9.03 -11.10 8.22
C GLU A 287 9.02 -10.19 6.99
N ARG A 288 8.49 -10.69 5.87
CA ARG A 288 8.32 -9.91 4.65
C ARG A 288 7.21 -8.86 4.82
N VAL A 289 6.09 -9.22 5.41
CA VAL A 289 4.98 -8.28 5.68
C VAL A 289 5.46 -7.13 6.57
N ALA A 290 6.18 -7.45 7.65
CA ALA A 290 6.75 -6.45 8.54
C ALA A 290 7.77 -5.54 7.82
N PHE A 291 8.64 -6.13 7.01
CA PHE A 291 9.64 -5.38 6.24
C PHE A 291 8.96 -4.43 5.24
N GLU A 292 8.01 -4.92 4.45
CA GLU A 292 7.24 -4.14 3.47
C GLU A 292 6.55 -2.95 4.14
N TRP A 293 5.89 -3.20 5.28
CA TRP A 293 5.18 -2.17 6.01
C TRP A 293 6.11 -1.11 6.62
N LEU A 294 7.21 -1.53 7.26
CA LEU A 294 8.21 -0.63 7.84
C LEU A 294 8.85 0.25 6.77
N ALA A 295 9.23 -0.35 5.64
CA ALA A 295 9.88 0.38 4.54
C ALA A 295 8.97 1.45 3.94
N GLN A 296 7.69 1.16 3.78
CA GLN A 296 6.71 2.10 3.23
C GLN A 296 6.23 3.15 4.25
N THR A 297 6.22 2.80 5.55
CA THR A 297 5.68 3.69 6.60
C THR A 297 6.73 4.66 7.12
N PHE A 298 7.97 4.22 7.29
CA PHE A 298 9.00 5.01 7.96
C PHE A 298 10.15 5.39 7.04
N THR A 299 10.89 4.44 6.49
CA THR A 299 12.07 4.70 5.67
C THR A 299 12.53 3.42 4.95
N GLU A 300 13.09 3.58 3.76
CA GLU A 300 13.72 2.50 2.99
C GLU A 300 15.10 2.08 3.56
N ASN A 301 15.61 2.79 4.57
CA ASN A 301 16.94 2.53 5.11
C ASN A 301 17.03 1.16 5.80
N PRO A 302 17.80 0.20 5.29
CA PRO A 302 17.88 -1.15 5.84
C PRO A 302 18.48 -1.19 7.25
N LEU A 303 19.23 -0.16 7.67
CA LEU A 303 19.77 -0.04 9.02
C LEU A 303 18.68 0.23 10.07
N PHE A 304 17.52 0.74 9.65
CA PHE A 304 16.33 0.86 10.47
C PHE A 304 15.40 -0.34 10.28
N VAL A 305 15.06 -0.64 9.02
CA VAL A 305 13.99 -1.60 8.69
C VAL A 305 14.31 -3.02 9.18
N ILE A 306 15.56 -3.48 8.99
CA ILE A 306 15.93 -4.85 9.36
C ILE A 306 15.90 -5.06 10.87
N PRO A 307 16.57 -4.24 11.71
CA PRO A 307 16.51 -4.41 13.16
C PRO A 307 15.09 -4.20 13.72
N MET A 308 14.33 -3.23 13.19
CA MET A 308 12.96 -2.98 13.63
C MET A 308 12.03 -4.15 13.30
N ARG A 309 12.16 -4.76 12.11
CA ARG A 309 11.47 -6.00 11.77
C ARG A 309 11.74 -7.09 12.80
N ASP A 310 13.01 -7.30 13.16
CA ASP A 310 13.39 -8.35 14.10
C ASP A 310 12.80 -8.11 15.50
N VAL A 311 12.68 -6.86 15.92
CA VAL A 311 11.97 -6.47 17.15
C VAL A 311 10.47 -6.75 17.03
N LEU A 312 9.82 -6.40 15.91
CA LEU A 312 8.40 -6.70 15.69
C LEU A 312 8.10 -8.21 15.73
N MET A 313 9.03 -9.05 15.27
CA MET A 313 8.88 -10.51 15.36
C MET A 313 8.87 -11.00 16.82
N LYS A 314 9.48 -10.28 17.73
CA LYS A 314 9.56 -10.61 19.16
C LYS A 314 8.52 -9.88 20.01
N SER A 315 7.73 -8.98 19.44
CA SER A 315 6.80 -8.10 20.16
C SER A 315 5.72 -8.86 20.97
N THR A 316 5.42 -10.11 20.64
CA THR A 316 4.47 -10.94 21.39
C THR A 316 5.00 -11.37 22.77
N ASN A 317 6.32 -11.34 22.97
CA ASN A 317 6.96 -11.64 24.25
C ASN A 317 8.37 -11.01 24.30
N PRO A 318 8.48 -9.67 24.31
CA PRO A 318 9.78 -8.99 24.26
C PRO A 318 10.54 -9.17 25.57
N THR A 319 11.84 -9.41 25.48
CA THR A 319 12.74 -9.34 26.62
C THR A 319 13.19 -7.90 26.87
N PRO A 320 13.70 -7.55 28.07
CA PRO A 320 14.28 -6.23 28.32
C PRO A 320 15.36 -5.85 27.28
N ALA A 321 16.18 -6.82 26.86
CA ALA A 321 17.19 -6.60 25.81
C ALA A 321 16.59 -6.25 24.45
N ASP A 322 15.40 -6.78 24.11
CA ASP A 322 14.69 -6.43 22.89
C ASP A 322 14.18 -4.99 22.93
N ILE A 323 13.70 -4.54 24.10
CA ILE A 323 13.25 -3.16 24.33
C ILE A 323 14.45 -2.19 24.24
N GLU A 324 15.56 -2.50 24.91
CA GLU A 324 16.79 -1.70 24.84
C GLU A 324 17.32 -1.62 23.38
N SER A 325 17.29 -2.73 22.65
CA SER A 325 17.66 -2.78 21.25
C SER A 325 16.79 -1.87 20.39
N PHE A 326 15.48 -1.91 20.60
CA PHE A 326 14.53 -1.04 19.90
C PHE A 326 14.82 0.45 20.14
N ILE A 327 15.03 0.83 21.41
CA ILE A 327 15.36 2.20 21.79
C ILE A 327 16.69 2.65 21.14
N SER A 328 17.71 1.78 21.18
CA SER A 328 19.02 2.08 20.58
C SER A 328 18.93 2.29 19.06
N ILE A 329 18.21 1.42 18.35
CA ILE A 329 17.97 1.54 16.91
C ILE A 329 17.27 2.87 16.60
N TRP A 330 16.25 3.17 17.38
CA TRP A 330 15.49 4.40 17.22
C TRP A 330 16.37 5.63 17.36
N HIS A 331 17.12 5.76 18.43
CA HIS A 331 18.00 6.91 18.65
C HIS A 331 19.09 7.06 17.57
N GLN A 332 19.57 5.95 17.02
CA GLN A 332 20.56 5.99 15.93
C GLN A 332 19.96 6.48 14.62
N MET A 333 18.70 6.14 14.36
CA MET A 333 18.05 6.35 13.06
C MET A 333 17.03 7.50 13.05
N SER A 334 16.76 8.11 14.21
CA SER A 334 15.75 9.16 14.36
C SER A 334 15.93 10.35 13.41
N ARG A 335 17.15 10.64 12.98
CA ARG A 335 17.47 11.72 12.03
C ARG A 335 17.05 11.42 10.59
N THR A 336 16.72 10.17 10.27
CA THR A 336 16.32 9.72 8.92
C THR A 336 14.81 9.60 8.76
N ILE A 337 14.05 9.90 9.81
CA ILE A 337 12.61 9.75 9.88
C ILE A 337 11.97 11.14 10.01
N ASP A 338 10.76 11.28 9.48
CA ASP A 338 9.96 12.52 9.57
C ASP A 338 9.82 12.98 11.03
N SER A 339 9.95 14.31 11.25
CA SER A 339 9.95 14.92 12.58
C SER A 339 8.67 14.68 13.38
N GLN A 340 7.53 14.54 12.73
CA GLN A 340 6.25 14.27 13.40
C GLN A 340 6.18 12.83 13.93
N GLN A 341 6.64 11.86 13.14
CA GLN A 341 6.74 10.47 13.57
C GLN A 341 7.80 10.29 14.64
N HIS A 342 8.89 11.03 14.52
CA HIS A 342 9.94 11.04 15.51
C HIS A 342 9.42 11.41 16.92
N SER A 343 8.65 12.50 17.05
CA SER A 343 8.13 12.91 18.35
C SER A 343 7.17 11.89 18.98
N ILE A 344 6.31 11.26 18.19
CA ILE A 344 5.37 10.26 18.67
C ILE A 344 6.10 9.00 19.17
N ILE A 345 7.13 8.56 18.44
CA ILE A 345 7.89 7.38 18.85
C ILE A 345 8.81 7.69 20.04
N GLU A 346 9.38 8.89 20.13
CA GLU A 346 10.13 9.31 21.33
C GLU A 346 9.25 9.34 22.58
N GLU A 347 8.03 9.84 22.49
CA GLU A 347 7.07 9.81 23.60
C GLU A 347 6.76 8.36 24.01
N MET A 348 6.58 7.48 23.03
CA MET A 348 6.39 6.05 23.25
C MET A 348 7.56 5.41 23.99
N LEU A 349 8.78 5.71 23.58
CA LEU A 349 9.99 5.15 24.21
C LEU A 349 10.21 5.67 25.63
N ASN A 350 9.96 6.96 25.87
CA ASN A 350 10.11 7.57 27.18
C ASN A 350 9.12 6.97 28.17
N ARG A 351 7.88 6.72 27.78
CA ARG A 351 6.88 6.02 28.64
C ARG A 351 7.29 4.58 28.95
N GLN A 352 7.86 3.85 27.97
CA GLN A 352 8.36 2.49 28.22
C GLN A 352 9.52 2.44 29.20
N LEU A 353 10.39 3.44 29.17
CA LEU A 353 11.48 3.55 30.12
C LEU A 353 10.97 3.85 31.54
N GLU A 354 9.98 4.72 31.67
CA GLU A 354 9.35 5.03 32.94
C GLU A 354 8.69 3.78 33.56
N ASP A 355 7.90 3.05 32.79
CA ASP A 355 7.23 1.84 33.25
C ASP A 355 8.18 0.65 33.52
N SER A 356 9.39 0.64 32.94
CA SER A 356 10.38 -0.39 33.21
C SER A 356 11.20 -0.13 34.48
N LEU A 357 11.07 1.07 35.05
CA LEU A 357 11.75 1.50 36.29
C LEU A 357 10.83 1.38 37.55
N GLU A 358 9.52 1.15 37.34
CA GLU A 358 8.57 0.78 38.38
C GLU A 358 8.42 -0.75 38.53
#